data_47d6760402def6e0a3ad3b52ea0aa874
#
_entry.id   47d6760402def6e0a3ad3b52ea0aa874
#
_cell.length_a   1.000
_cell.length_b   1.000
_cell.length_c   1.000
_cell.angle_alpha   90.00
_cell.angle_beta   90.00
_cell.angle_gamma   90.00
#
_symmetry.space_group_name_H-M   'P 1'
#
loop_
_entity.id
_entity.type
_entity.pdbx_description
1 polymer ?
#
loop_
_entity_poly.entity_id
_entity_poly.type
_entity_poly.pdbx_seq_one_letter_code
_entity_poly.pdbx_strand_id
1 'polypeptide(L)'
;PELKLWQCGLPTKMALELFKPFLMKKLVDKNVVGNIKKAKMLVEQESPEVFAILDEVVKEHPVMLNRAPTLHRLGIQAFEPVLVEGKALKLHPLACKAFNADFDGDQMAIHVPLTQAAQMECWTLMLSARNLLDPANGKTIVYPSQDMVLGIYYLTKIKPSGKGTGKRFSSEEEVLLAAESKSIDYESEILVPIRKAPYNGQVIKTTPGRIIFNEEMPAEVEY
;
A
#
# COMPACT_ATOMS: atom_id res chain seq x y z
N PRO A 1 -4.53 3.71 -7.64
CA PRO A 1 -3.63 4.35 -6.70
C PRO A 1 -2.87 3.30 -5.90
N GLU A 2 -1.60 3.56 -5.64
CA GLU A 2 -0.78 2.71 -4.80
C GLU A 2 -1.25 2.85 -3.35
N LEU A 3 -1.57 1.71 -2.73
CA LEU A 3 -1.97 1.66 -1.33
C LEU A 3 -0.74 1.64 -0.45
N LYS A 4 -0.76 2.42 0.60
CA LYS A 4 0.23 2.31 1.68
C LYS A 4 -0.05 1.10 2.55
N LEU A 5 0.94 0.62 3.31
CA LEU A 5 0.81 -0.57 4.16
C LEU A 5 -0.38 -0.50 5.13
N TRP A 6 -0.72 0.69 5.61
CA TRP A 6 -1.84 0.91 6.54
C TRP A 6 -3.17 1.22 5.85
N GLN A 7 -3.23 1.19 4.52
CA GLN A 7 -4.42 1.49 3.74
C GLN A 7 -5.02 0.23 3.13
N CYS A 8 -6.34 0.22 3.00
CA CYS A 8 -7.07 -0.78 2.23
C CYS A 8 -8.00 -0.12 1.22
N GLY A 9 -8.14 -0.69 0.04
CA GLY A 9 -9.10 -0.23 -0.95
C GLY A 9 -10.48 -0.79 -0.67
N LEU A 10 -11.42 0.09 -0.35
CA LEU A 10 -12.81 -0.26 -0.07
C LEU A 10 -13.69 0.14 -1.28
N PRO A 11 -14.38 -0.82 -1.91
CA PRO A 11 -15.33 -0.51 -3.00
C PRO A 11 -16.37 0.52 -2.57
N THR A 12 -16.59 1.54 -3.39
CA THR A 12 -17.47 2.68 -3.07
C THR A 12 -18.88 2.24 -2.69
N LYS A 13 -19.44 1.23 -3.37
CA LYS A 13 -20.78 0.70 -3.05
C LYS A 13 -20.82 0.00 -1.67
N MET A 14 -19.74 -0.72 -1.31
CA MET A 14 -19.65 -1.33 0.01
C MET A 14 -19.48 -0.26 1.09
N ALA A 15 -18.67 0.75 0.85
CA ALA A 15 -18.50 1.87 1.77
C ALA A 15 -19.82 2.59 2.04
N LEU A 16 -20.63 2.81 1.01
CA LEU A 16 -21.94 3.47 1.14
C LEU A 16 -22.87 2.70 2.08
N GLU A 17 -22.92 1.39 1.98
CA GLU A 17 -23.74 0.57 2.88
C GLU A 17 -23.18 0.48 4.31
N LEU A 18 -21.85 0.30 4.44
CA LEU A 18 -21.20 0.19 5.74
C LEU A 18 -21.25 1.48 6.55
N PHE A 19 -21.08 2.62 5.89
CA PHE A 19 -21.06 3.94 6.52
C PHE A 19 -22.42 4.66 6.50
N LYS A 20 -23.49 4.01 6.04
CA LYS A 20 -24.84 4.59 5.94
C LYS A 20 -25.31 5.35 7.19
N PRO A 21 -25.17 4.84 8.43
CA PRO A 21 -25.56 5.58 9.63
C PRO A 21 -24.76 6.86 9.84
N PHE A 22 -23.46 6.81 9.60
CA PHE A 22 -22.56 7.97 9.74
C PHE A 22 -22.82 9.02 8.67
N LEU A 23 -23.09 8.59 7.44
CA LEU A 23 -23.50 9.46 6.34
C LEU A 23 -24.79 10.20 6.64
N MET A 24 -25.82 9.48 7.10
CA MET A 24 -27.11 10.11 7.44
C MET A 24 -26.94 11.16 8.54
N LYS A 25 -26.14 10.88 9.56
CA LYS A 25 -25.84 11.84 10.62
C LYS A 25 -25.12 13.07 10.06
N LYS A 26 -24.05 12.87 9.30
CA LYS A 26 -23.20 13.96 8.77
C LYS A 26 -23.96 14.84 7.76
N LEU A 27 -24.88 14.26 6.97
CA LEU A 27 -25.79 15.00 6.08
C LEU A 27 -26.73 15.95 6.84
N VAL A 28 -27.24 15.52 8.00
CA VAL A 28 -28.08 16.35 8.86
C VAL A 28 -27.23 17.42 9.58
N ASP A 29 -26.07 17.05 10.12
CA ASP A 29 -25.17 17.95 10.84
C ASP A 29 -24.65 19.09 9.93
N LYS A 30 -24.42 18.81 8.66
CA LYS A 30 -24.04 19.79 7.64
C LYS A 30 -25.21 20.60 7.06
N ASN A 31 -26.43 20.41 7.56
CA ASN A 31 -27.65 21.05 7.07
C ASN A 31 -27.93 20.83 5.56
N VAL A 32 -27.39 19.77 4.96
CA VAL A 32 -27.72 19.40 3.57
C VAL A 32 -29.17 18.93 3.49
N VAL A 33 -29.64 18.26 4.55
CA VAL A 33 -31.01 17.80 4.70
C VAL A 33 -31.56 18.12 6.09
N GLY A 34 -32.86 18.45 6.17
CA GLY A 34 -33.49 18.87 7.42
C GLY A 34 -33.85 17.71 8.37
N ASN A 35 -33.81 16.45 7.94
CA ASN A 35 -34.13 15.31 8.80
C ASN A 35 -33.52 13.99 8.28
N ILE A 36 -33.43 13.00 9.18
CA ILE A 36 -32.86 11.68 8.89
C ILE A 36 -33.62 10.92 7.78
N LYS A 37 -34.93 11.12 7.66
CA LYS A 37 -35.75 10.45 6.64
C LYS A 37 -35.37 10.93 5.23
N LYS A 38 -35.15 12.24 5.06
CA LYS A 38 -34.63 12.80 3.79
C LYS A 38 -33.18 12.39 3.54
N ALA A 39 -32.34 12.32 4.58
CA ALA A 39 -30.97 11.84 4.47
C ALA A 39 -30.94 10.40 3.93
N LYS A 40 -31.79 9.52 4.44
CA LYS A 40 -31.90 8.15 3.96
C LYS A 40 -32.27 8.07 2.48
N MET A 41 -33.27 8.85 2.07
CA MET A 41 -33.66 8.91 0.65
C MET A 41 -32.54 9.40 -0.26
N LEU A 42 -31.78 10.41 0.18
CA LEU A 42 -30.66 10.96 -0.60
C LEU A 42 -29.52 9.94 -0.75
N VAL A 43 -29.23 9.19 0.31
CA VAL A 43 -28.24 8.11 0.27
C VAL A 43 -28.68 6.97 -0.66
N GLU A 44 -29.95 6.61 -0.66
CA GLU A 44 -30.52 5.57 -1.55
C GLU A 44 -30.55 6.01 -3.03
N GLN A 45 -30.58 7.30 -3.30
CA GLN A 45 -30.49 7.89 -4.65
C GLN A 45 -29.04 8.01 -5.18
N GLU A 46 -28.03 7.68 -4.37
CA GLU A 46 -26.62 7.75 -4.71
C GLU A 46 -26.22 9.11 -5.34
N SER A 47 -26.69 10.21 -4.75
CA SER A 47 -26.42 11.55 -5.31
C SER A 47 -24.93 11.93 -5.22
N PRO A 48 -24.42 12.81 -6.10
CA PRO A 48 -23.03 13.27 -6.07
C PRO A 48 -22.61 13.89 -4.73
N GLU A 49 -23.52 14.55 -4.04
CA GLU A 49 -23.32 15.16 -2.71
C GLU A 49 -23.03 14.10 -1.65
N VAL A 50 -23.68 12.94 -1.75
CA VAL A 50 -23.46 11.80 -0.84
C VAL A 50 -22.06 11.24 -1.00
N PHE A 51 -21.55 11.13 -2.24
CA PHE A 51 -20.19 10.65 -2.47
C PHE A 51 -19.10 11.60 -1.94
N ALA A 52 -19.31 12.92 -2.03
CA ALA A 52 -18.40 13.89 -1.45
C ALA A 52 -18.32 13.76 0.09
N ILE A 53 -19.47 13.56 0.75
CA ILE A 53 -19.52 13.36 2.20
C ILE A 53 -19.02 11.97 2.58
N LEU A 54 -19.25 10.94 1.75
CA LEU A 54 -18.73 9.59 1.97
C LEU A 54 -17.20 9.60 2.05
N ASP A 55 -16.52 10.27 1.12
CA ASP A 55 -15.06 10.37 1.12
C ASP A 55 -14.52 11.00 2.41
N GLU A 56 -15.21 12.01 2.93
CA GLU A 56 -14.87 12.65 4.21
C GLU A 56 -15.09 11.72 5.40
N VAL A 57 -16.24 11.02 5.44
CA VAL A 57 -16.58 10.09 6.53
C VAL A 57 -15.62 8.90 6.55
N VAL A 58 -15.29 8.36 5.39
CA VAL A 58 -14.41 7.20 5.26
C VAL A 58 -12.99 7.51 5.74
N LYS A 59 -12.46 8.70 5.44
CA LYS A 59 -11.12 9.14 5.89
C LYS A 59 -11.00 9.30 7.41
N GLU A 60 -12.11 9.58 8.09
CA GLU A 60 -12.13 9.77 9.54
C GLU A 60 -12.24 8.45 10.32
N HIS A 61 -12.63 7.35 9.67
CA HIS A 61 -12.95 6.07 10.33
C HIS A 61 -12.02 4.94 9.88
N PRO A 62 -11.31 4.28 10.82
CA PRO A 62 -10.61 3.05 10.51
C PRO A 62 -11.62 1.91 10.29
N VAL A 63 -11.24 0.93 9.48
CA VAL A 63 -11.98 -0.32 9.33
C VAL A 63 -11.11 -1.49 9.75
N MET A 64 -11.71 -2.54 10.28
CA MET A 64 -11.03 -3.79 10.58
C MET A 64 -11.31 -4.80 9.49
N LEU A 65 -10.27 -5.44 8.97
CA LEU A 65 -10.37 -6.57 8.07
C LEU A 65 -10.06 -7.85 8.83
N ASN A 66 -10.83 -8.90 8.56
CA ASN A 66 -10.65 -10.23 9.11
C ASN A 66 -10.75 -11.27 7.99
N ARG A 67 -9.76 -12.16 7.90
CA ARG A 67 -9.82 -13.37 7.07
C ARG A 67 -9.99 -14.61 7.94
N ALA A 68 -11.02 -15.40 7.69
CA ALA A 68 -11.19 -16.70 8.32
C ALA A 68 -10.32 -17.78 7.62
N PRO A 69 -9.74 -18.74 8.38
CA PRO A 69 -9.78 -18.86 9.83
C PRO A 69 -8.81 -17.87 10.52
N THR A 70 -9.24 -17.27 11.62
CA THR A 70 -8.41 -16.37 12.43
C THR A 70 -7.51 -17.19 13.36
N LEU A 71 -6.30 -17.53 12.91
CA LEU A 71 -5.39 -18.41 13.62
C LEU A 71 -4.58 -17.70 14.72
N HIS A 72 -4.37 -16.40 14.56
CA HIS A 72 -3.64 -15.56 15.51
C HIS A 72 -4.14 -14.11 15.45
N ARG A 73 -3.70 -13.27 16.38
CA ARG A 73 -4.19 -11.90 16.53
C ARG A 73 -4.03 -11.02 15.27
N LEU A 74 -3.04 -11.29 14.42
CA LEU A 74 -2.81 -10.52 13.18
C LEU A 74 -3.75 -10.94 12.03
N GLY A 75 -4.60 -11.96 12.23
CA GLY A 75 -5.72 -12.28 11.34
C GLY A 75 -6.86 -11.26 11.39
N ILE A 76 -6.78 -10.30 12.32
CA ILE A 76 -7.64 -9.11 12.37
C ILE A 76 -6.72 -7.90 12.50
N GLN A 77 -6.78 -6.99 11.53
CA GLN A 77 -6.00 -5.75 11.55
C GLN A 77 -6.86 -4.57 11.10
N ALA A 78 -6.52 -3.39 11.60
CA ALA A 78 -7.16 -2.16 11.19
C ALA A 78 -6.41 -1.49 10.03
N PHE A 79 -7.18 -0.82 9.19
CA PHE A 79 -6.71 -0.09 8.03
C PHE A 79 -7.45 1.24 7.89
N GLU A 80 -6.78 2.21 7.30
CA GLU A 80 -7.40 3.42 6.76
C GLU A 80 -8.05 3.08 5.42
N PRO A 81 -9.38 3.19 5.27
CA PRO A 81 -10.03 2.86 4.02
C PRO A 81 -9.84 3.97 2.98
N VAL A 82 -9.57 3.57 1.75
CA VAL A 82 -9.51 4.44 0.56
C VAL A 82 -10.56 3.95 -0.42
N LEU A 83 -11.40 4.84 -0.91
CA LEU A 83 -12.44 4.49 -1.88
C LEU A 83 -11.83 4.07 -3.21
N VAL A 84 -12.26 2.93 -3.72
CA VAL A 84 -11.81 2.38 -5.00
C VAL A 84 -12.98 1.96 -5.86
N GLU A 85 -12.76 1.99 -7.16
CA GLU A 85 -13.72 1.45 -8.13
C GLU A 85 -13.66 -0.08 -8.17
N GLY A 86 -14.76 -0.70 -8.59
CA GLY A 86 -14.88 -2.15 -8.69
C GLY A 86 -15.70 -2.77 -7.56
N LYS A 87 -15.58 -4.08 -7.39
CA LYS A 87 -16.37 -4.88 -6.42
C LYS A 87 -15.50 -5.61 -5.39
N ALA A 88 -14.18 -5.63 -5.60
CA ALA A 88 -13.24 -6.35 -4.75
C ALA A 88 -12.51 -5.38 -3.82
N LEU A 89 -12.26 -5.83 -2.58
CA LEU A 89 -11.34 -5.17 -1.67
C LEU A 89 -9.92 -5.18 -2.25
N LYS A 90 -9.18 -4.10 -2.00
CA LYS A 90 -7.75 -4.05 -2.32
C LYS A 90 -6.94 -4.07 -1.04
N LEU A 91 -6.04 -5.01 -0.94
CA LEU A 91 -5.15 -5.19 0.20
C LEU A 91 -3.70 -5.03 -0.25
N HIS A 92 -2.89 -4.36 0.59
CA HIS A 92 -1.46 -4.25 0.31
C HIS A 92 -0.80 -5.64 0.33
N PRO A 93 0.01 -6.03 -0.67
CA PRO A 93 0.59 -7.37 -0.75
C PRO A 93 1.41 -7.78 0.48
N LEU A 94 2.11 -6.84 1.12
CA LEU A 94 2.89 -7.13 2.34
C LEU A 94 2.02 -7.50 3.56
N ALA A 95 0.75 -7.11 3.59
CA ALA A 95 -0.18 -7.49 4.64
C ALA A 95 -0.74 -8.92 4.47
N CYS A 96 -0.67 -9.49 3.27
CA CYS A 96 -1.27 -10.78 2.95
C CYS A 96 -0.74 -11.91 3.83
N LYS A 97 0.55 -11.89 4.18
CA LYS A 97 1.16 -12.94 4.99
C LYS A 97 0.54 -13.05 6.38
N ALA A 98 0.26 -11.93 7.04
CA ALA A 98 -0.36 -11.90 8.36
C ALA A 98 -1.78 -12.50 8.34
N PHE A 99 -2.53 -12.31 7.26
CA PHE A 99 -3.85 -12.90 7.04
C PHE A 99 -3.81 -14.31 6.47
N ASN A 100 -2.65 -14.80 6.05
CA ASN A 100 -2.52 -16.00 5.20
C ASN A 100 -3.46 -15.91 3.99
N ALA A 101 -3.50 -14.72 3.35
CA ALA A 101 -4.39 -14.41 2.25
C ALA A 101 -3.66 -14.45 0.91
N ASP A 102 -4.39 -14.86 -0.12
CA ASP A 102 -3.98 -14.74 -1.52
C ASP A 102 -5.09 -14.08 -2.35
N PHE A 103 -4.87 -13.88 -3.63
CA PHE A 103 -5.80 -13.19 -4.51
C PHE A 103 -6.52 -14.13 -5.49
N ASP A 104 -6.70 -15.39 -5.11
CA ASP A 104 -7.36 -16.43 -5.91
C ASP A 104 -8.89 -16.46 -5.75
N GLY A 105 -9.45 -15.59 -4.91
CA GLY A 105 -10.88 -15.54 -4.60
C GLY A 105 -11.19 -15.53 -3.10
N ASP A 106 -10.19 -15.31 -2.27
CA ASP A 106 -10.36 -15.18 -0.82
C ASP A 106 -11.39 -14.11 -0.46
N GLN A 107 -12.15 -14.37 0.62
CA GLN A 107 -13.09 -13.43 1.20
C GLN A 107 -12.59 -12.90 2.53
N MET A 108 -12.88 -11.63 2.81
CA MET A 108 -12.61 -10.99 4.09
C MET A 108 -13.87 -10.33 4.65
N ALA A 109 -14.05 -10.43 5.95
CA ALA A 109 -15.06 -9.65 6.66
C ALA A 109 -14.52 -8.25 6.96
N ILE A 110 -15.39 -7.26 6.85
CA ILE A 110 -15.11 -5.87 7.20
C ILE A 110 -15.95 -5.50 8.42
N HIS A 111 -15.31 -4.87 9.40
CA HIS A 111 -15.97 -4.36 10.59
C HIS A 111 -15.67 -2.86 10.74
N VAL A 112 -16.71 -2.07 11.02
CA VAL A 112 -16.60 -0.64 11.27
C VAL A 112 -16.75 -0.39 12.77
N PRO A 113 -15.73 0.12 13.49
CA PRO A 113 -15.83 0.44 14.90
C PRO A 113 -16.79 1.61 15.10
N LEU A 114 -17.81 1.41 15.97
CA LEU A 114 -18.88 2.38 16.17
C LEU A 114 -18.55 3.45 17.21
N THR A 115 -17.82 3.08 18.26
CA THR A 115 -17.49 3.98 19.36
C THR A 115 -16.15 4.65 19.14
N GLN A 116 -15.99 5.85 19.67
CA GLN A 116 -14.72 6.59 19.60
C GLN A 116 -13.58 5.84 20.30
N ALA A 117 -13.86 5.15 21.40
CA ALA A 117 -12.88 4.31 22.08
C ALA A 117 -12.40 3.16 21.19
N ALA A 118 -13.32 2.45 20.51
CA ALA A 118 -12.96 1.37 19.58
C ALA A 118 -12.16 1.90 18.37
N GLN A 119 -12.49 3.06 17.86
CA GLN A 119 -11.73 3.71 16.78
C GLN A 119 -10.31 4.03 17.23
N MET A 120 -10.13 4.55 18.46
CA MET A 120 -8.81 4.82 19.02
C MET A 120 -7.99 3.55 19.23
N GLU A 121 -8.61 2.44 19.67
CA GLU A 121 -7.93 1.15 19.74
C GLU A 121 -7.49 0.64 18.36
N CYS A 122 -8.32 0.81 17.33
CA CYS A 122 -7.96 0.49 15.94
C CYS A 122 -6.70 1.26 15.50
N TRP A 123 -6.65 2.57 15.76
CA TRP A 123 -5.52 3.43 15.38
C TRP A 123 -4.25 3.14 16.19
N THR A 124 -4.39 2.84 17.48
CA THR A 124 -3.24 2.71 18.39
C THR A 124 -2.68 1.31 18.47
N LEU A 125 -3.52 0.28 18.43
CA LEU A 125 -3.14 -1.11 18.66
C LEU A 125 -3.25 -2.00 17.43
N MET A 126 -4.30 -1.80 16.60
CA MET A 126 -4.63 -2.76 15.55
C MET A 126 -4.17 -2.34 14.15
N LEU A 127 -3.71 -1.11 13.95
CA LEU A 127 -3.28 -0.63 12.65
C LEU A 127 -2.16 -1.52 12.08
N SER A 128 -2.27 -1.91 10.82
CA SER A 128 -1.30 -2.83 10.17
C SER A 128 0.15 -2.34 10.24
N ALA A 129 0.38 -1.02 10.10
CA ALA A 129 1.73 -0.44 10.23
C ALA A 129 2.34 -0.54 11.63
N ARG A 130 1.55 -0.83 12.67
CA ARG A 130 2.01 -1.04 14.05
C ARG A 130 2.26 -2.51 14.39
N ASN A 131 1.83 -3.42 13.51
CA ASN A 131 1.90 -4.87 13.70
C ASN A 131 2.86 -5.51 12.70
N LEU A 132 4.11 -5.06 12.70
CA LEU A 132 5.15 -5.51 11.78
C LEU A 132 5.87 -6.77 12.24
N LEU A 133 5.75 -7.13 13.52
CA LEU A 133 6.45 -8.25 14.12
C LEU A 133 5.48 -9.39 14.46
N ASP A 134 5.92 -10.62 14.20
CA ASP A 134 5.20 -11.82 14.60
C ASP A 134 5.26 -11.98 16.12
N PRO A 135 4.11 -12.05 16.81
CA PRO A 135 4.06 -12.21 18.26
C PRO A 135 4.64 -13.53 18.77
N ALA A 136 4.73 -14.56 17.91
CA ALA A 136 5.24 -15.87 18.30
C ALA A 136 6.78 -15.91 18.42
N ASN A 137 7.49 -15.18 17.58
CA ASN A 137 8.95 -15.29 17.47
C ASN A 137 9.68 -13.93 17.40
N GLY A 138 8.95 -12.81 17.39
CA GLY A 138 9.49 -11.46 17.28
C GLY A 138 10.15 -11.11 15.95
N LYS A 139 10.08 -11.99 14.95
CA LYS A 139 10.60 -11.71 13.61
C LYS A 139 9.62 -10.86 12.81
N THR A 140 10.13 -10.15 11.80
CA THR A 140 9.30 -9.38 10.89
C THR A 140 8.34 -10.29 10.12
N ILE A 141 7.03 -9.99 10.17
CA ILE A 141 6.02 -10.69 9.38
C ILE A 141 5.79 -10.01 8.02
N VAL A 142 6.11 -8.71 7.96
CA VAL A 142 6.01 -7.89 6.74
C VAL A 142 7.36 -7.90 6.04
N TYR A 143 7.51 -8.70 5.00
CA TYR A 143 8.71 -8.78 4.17
C TYR A 143 8.37 -9.17 2.73
N PRO A 144 9.20 -8.79 1.75
CA PRO A 144 9.01 -9.21 0.35
C PRO A 144 8.96 -10.73 0.22
N SER A 145 7.99 -11.23 -0.55
CA SER A 145 7.81 -12.66 -0.79
C SER A 145 7.33 -12.92 -2.22
N GLN A 146 7.40 -14.18 -2.66
CA GLN A 146 6.87 -14.63 -3.94
C GLN A 146 7.32 -13.76 -5.13
N ASP A 147 6.38 -13.14 -5.83
CA ASP A 147 6.64 -12.33 -7.03
C ASP A 147 7.47 -11.08 -6.74
N MET A 148 7.40 -10.52 -5.53
CA MET A 148 8.26 -9.40 -5.13
C MET A 148 9.72 -9.80 -5.08
N VAL A 149 10.05 -10.97 -4.52
CA VAL A 149 11.42 -11.50 -4.50
C VAL A 149 11.91 -11.80 -5.91
N LEU A 150 11.05 -12.40 -6.74
CA LEU A 150 11.36 -12.66 -8.14
C LEU A 150 11.61 -11.36 -8.92
N GLY A 151 10.78 -10.34 -8.69
CA GLY A 151 10.92 -9.02 -9.30
C GLY A 151 12.22 -8.32 -8.91
N ILE A 152 12.57 -8.32 -7.62
CA ILE A 152 13.84 -7.78 -7.12
C ILE A 152 15.02 -8.54 -7.71
N TYR A 153 14.97 -9.86 -7.74
CA TYR A 153 16.02 -10.69 -8.37
C TYR A 153 16.18 -10.32 -9.85
N TYR A 154 15.09 -10.22 -10.60
CA TYR A 154 15.14 -9.86 -12.01
C TYR A 154 15.71 -8.46 -12.23
N LEU A 155 15.30 -7.48 -11.42
CA LEU A 155 15.78 -6.11 -11.49
C LEU A 155 17.28 -6.00 -11.18
N THR A 156 17.79 -6.77 -10.21
CA THR A 156 19.17 -6.64 -9.69
C THR A 156 20.17 -7.62 -10.31
N LYS A 157 19.72 -8.52 -11.17
CA LYS A 157 20.54 -9.50 -11.85
C LYS A 157 21.47 -8.82 -12.88
N ILE A 158 22.63 -9.43 -13.16
CA ILE A 158 23.56 -9.00 -14.19
C ILE A 158 23.43 -9.86 -15.43
N LYS A 159 23.30 -9.22 -16.61
CA LYS A 159 23.31 -9.87 -17.91
C LYS A 159 24.58 -9.44 -18.68
N PRO A 160 25.55 -10.36 -18.89
CA PRO A 160 26.83 -10.00 -19.50
C PRO A 160 26.75 -9.43 -20.92
N SER A 161 25.69 -9.76 -21.65
CA SER A 161 25.46 -9.36 -23.06
C SER A 161 24.32 -8.37 -23.24
N GLY A 162 23.95 -7.59 -22.20
CA GLY A 162 22.91 -6.58 -22.30
C GLY A 162 23.32 -5.36 -23.13
N LYS A 163 22.33 -4.67 -23.70
CA LYS A 163 22.56 -3.43 -24.46
C LYS A 163 23.20 -2.37 -23.57
N GLY A 164 24.34 -1.84 -23.96
CA GLY A 164 25.05 -0.81 -23.22
C GLY A 164 26.05 -1.33 -22.16
N THR A 165 26.31 -2.64 -22.13
CA THR A 165 27.32 -3.22 -21.24
C THR A 165 28.68 -2.58 -21.43
N GLY A 166 29.37 -2.25 -20.33
CA GLY A 166 30.68 -1.61 -20.29
C GLY A 166 30.66 -0.10 -20.47
N LYS A 167 29.51 0.53 -20.70
CA LYS A 167 29.45 2.01 -20.78
C LYS A 167 29.76 2.64 -19.43
N ARG A 168 30.36 3.83 -19.51
CA ARG A 168 30.67 4.67 -18.35
C ARG A 168 29.77 5.89 -18.32
N PHE A 169 29.23 6.18 -17.17
CA PHE A 169 28.32 7.32 -16.90
C PHE A 169 28.99 8.25 -15.87
N SER A 170 28.62 9.53 -15.91
CA SER A 170 29.16 10.55 -15.00
C SER A 170 28.31 10.67 -13.71
N SER A 171 27.06 10.24 -13.74
CA SER A 171 26.16 10.27 -12.57
C SER A 171 25.09 9.19 -12.62
N GLU A 172 24.45 8.93 -11.46
CA GLU A 172 23.33 8.00 -11.34
C GLU A 172 22.11 8.47 -12.16
N GLU A 173 21.86 9.80 -12.17
CA GLU A 173 20.76 10.40 -12.92
C GLU A 173 20.93 10.19 -14.45
N GLU A 174 22.14 10.26 -14.97
CA GLU A 174 22.44 9.98 -16.38
C GLU A 174 22.11 8.52 -16.73
N VAL A 175 22.38 7.58 -15.82
CA VAL A 175 22.04 6.17 -15.98
C VAL A 175 20.53 5.98 -16.06
N LEU A 176 19.75 6.62 -15.18
CA LEU A 176 18.29 6.52 -15.16
C LEU A 176 17.68 7.03 -16.47
N LEU A 177 18.11 8.19 -16.95
CA LEU A 177 17.69 8.75 -18.25
C LEU A 177 18.04 7.82 -19.43
N ALA A 178 19.23 7.20 -19.38
CA ALA A 178 19.66 6.24 -20.40
C ALA A 178 18.83 4.96 -20.38
N ALA A 179 18.40 4.52 -19.20
CA ALA A 179 17.53 3.35 -19.04
C ALA A 179 16.09 3.65 -19.51
N GLU A 180 15.52 4.80 -19.15
CA GLU A 180 14.19 5.25 -19.60
C GLU A 180 14.14 5.41 -21.13
N SER A 181 15.19 5.96 -21.75
CA SER A 181 15.30 6.07 -23.20
C SER A 181 15.58 4.74 -23.92
N LYS A 182 15.66 3.62 -23.17
CA LYS A 182 15.97 2.28 -23.68
C LYS A 182 17.30 2.23 -24.45
N SER A 183 18.26 3.10 -24.12
CA SER A 183 19.59 3.10 -24.69
C SER A 183 20.53 2.08 -24.01
N ILE A 184 20.14 1.64 -22.80
CA ILE A 184 20.75 0.56 -22.02
C ILE A 184 19.68 -0.33 -21.42
N ASP A 185 20.00 -1.60 -21.18
CA ASP A 185 19.11 -2.52 -20.47
C ASP A 185 19.31 -2.40 -18.96
N TYR A 186 18.25 -2.64 -18.17
CA TYR A 186 18.31 -2.59 -16.69
C TYR A 186 19.30 -3.58 -16.08
N GLU A 187 19.60 -4.67 -16.77
CA GLU A 187 20.49 -5.75 -16.34
C GLU A 187 21.95 -5.57 -16.84
N SER A 188 22.24 -4.53 -17.63
CA SER A 188 23.56 -4.33 -18.24
C SER A 188 24.58 -3.85 -17.20
N GLU A 189 25.78 -4.45 -17.20
CA GLU A 189 26.87 -4.02 -16.36
C GLU A 189 27.44 -2.70 -16.87
N ILE A 190 27.43 -1.67 -16.04
CA ILE A 190 27.89 -0.31 -16.33
C ILE A 190 28.88 0.18 -15.27
N LEU A 191 29.60 1.27 -15.59
CA LEU A 191 30.52 1.95 -14.70
C LEU A 191 29.95 3.32 -14.33
N VAL A 192 29.73 3.58 -13.05
CA VAL A 192 29.15 4.83 -12.56
C VAL A 192 29.67 5.17 -11.16
N PRO A 193 29.86 6.46 -10.79
CA PRO A 193 30.15 6.85 -9.43
C PRO A 193 28.87 6.75 -8.59
N ILE A 194 28.91 6.00 -7.48
CA ILE A 194 27.80 5.86 -6.54
C ILE A 194 28.02 6.79 -5.36
N ARG A 195 27.03 7.66 -5.08
CA ARG A 195 27.10 8.64 -3.97
C ARG A 195 26.87 8.02 -2.61
N LYS A 196 26.08 6.95 -2.55
CA LYS A 196 25.69 6.26 -1.31
C LYS A 196 26.87 5.52 -0.68
N ALA A 197 26.91 5.45 0.65
CA ALA A 197 27.89 4.65 1.37
C ALA A 197 27.82 3.16 0.96
N PRO A 198 28.92 2.44 0.97
CA PRO A 198 30.28 2.85 1.38
C PRO A 198 31.11 3.55 0.28
N TYR A 199 30.55 3.70 -0.94
CA TYR A 199 31.34 4.10 -2.12
C TYR A 199 31.64 5.61 -2.20
N ASN A 200 30.78 6.47 -1.65
CA ASN A 200 31.03 7.92 -1.51
C ASN A 200 31.61 8.61 -2.77
N GLY A 201 31.06 8.33 -3.94
CA GLY A 201 31.50 8.88 -5.22
C GLY A 201 32.55 8.06 -5.97
N GLN A 202 32.92 6.88 -5.47
CA GLN A 202 33.79 5.96 -6.20
C GLN A 202 33.04 5.33 -7.39
N VAL A 203 33.80 5.16 -8.49
CA VAL A 203 33.29 4.48 -9.70
C VAL A 203 33.29 2.97 -9.46
N ILE A 204 32.12 2.37 -9.52
CA ILE A 204 31.96 0.92 -9.38
C ILE A 204 31.27 0.31 -10.60
N LYS A 205 31.36 -1.00 -10.71
CA LYS A 205 30.58 -1.79 -11.65
C LYS A 205 29.25 -2.15 -11.01
N THR A 206 28.16 -1.76 -11.65
CA THR A 206 26.80 -2.02 -11.19
C THR A 206 25.86 -2.13 -12.38
N THR A 207 24.55 -2.21 -12.13
CA THR A 207 23.53 -2.21 -13.17
C THR A 207 22.51 -1.10 -12.93
N PRO A 208 21.83 -0.57 -13.97
CA PRO A 208 20.75 0.40 -13.80
C PRO A 208 19.67 -0.08 -12.83
N GLY A 209 19.31 -1.36 -12.88
CA GLY A 209 18.31 -1.93 -11.98
C GLY A 209 18.72 -1.91 -10.51
N ARG A 210 20.01 -2.08 -10.18
CA ARG A 210 20.52 -1.95 -8.81
C ARG A 210 20.50 -0.50 -8.33
N ILE A 211 20.75 0.45 -9.22
CA ILE A 211 20.65 1.89 -8.89
C ILE A 211 19.21 2.21 -8.52
N ILE A 212 18.23 1.85 -9.34
CA ILE A 212 16.80 2.03 -9.07
C ILE A 212 16.40 1.42 -7.73
N PHE A 213 16.82 0.17 -7.47
CA PHE A 213 16.51 -0.50 -6.21
C PHE A 213 17.10 0.20 -5.00
N ASN A 214 18.34 0.70 -5.11
CA ASN A 214 19.03 1.39 -4.01
C ASN A 214 18.55 2.83 -3.79
N GLU A 215 17.97 3.48 -4.80
CA GLU A 215 17.33 4.79 -4.66
C GLU A 215 16.14 4.77 -3.70
N GLU A 216 15.35 3.68 -3.75
CA GLU A 216 14.21 3.47 -2.86
C GLU A 216 14.62 3.02 -1.43
N MET A 217 15.87 2.64 -1.23
CA MET A 217 16.35 2.22 0.08
C MET A 217 16.69 3.41 0.98
N PRO A 218 16.36 3.34 2.30
CA PRO A 218 16.76 4.38 3.26
C PRO A 218 18.25 4.69 3.21
N ALA A 219 18.60 5.92 3.57
CA ALA A 219 20.01 6.40 3.51
C ALA A 219 20.93 5.62 4.48
N GLU A 220 20.38 5.06 5.55
CA GLU A 220 21.07 4.27 6.56
C GLU A 220 21.46 2.86 6.07
N VAL A 221 20.82 2.40 4.99
CA VAL A 221 21.14 1.11 4.36
C VAL A 221 22.23 1.36 3.32
N GLU A 222 23.37 0.68 3.47
CA GLU A 222 24.48 0.74 2.51
C GLU A 222 24.06 0.20 1.13
N TYR A 223 24.78 0.63 0.10
CA TYR A 223 24.52 0.24 -1.30
C TYR A 223 24.72 -1.26 -1.55
#